data_88f484a70f96a2aa6ab3f890dd306c91
#
_entry.id   88f484a70f96a2aa6ab3f890dd306c91
#
_cell.length_a   1.000
_cell.length_b   1.000
_cell.length_c   1.000
_cell.angle_alpha   90.00
_cell.angle_beta   90.00
_cell.angle_gamma   90.00
#
_symmetry.space_group_name_H-M   'P 1'
#
loop_
_entity.id
_entity.type
_entity.pdbx_description
1 polymer ?
#
loop_
_entity_poly.entity_id
_entity_poly.type
_entity_poly.pdbx_seq_one_letter_code
_entity_poly.pdbx_strand_id
1 'polypeptide(L)'
;SWERSDTMPQSPFSAPLVSKPKPAAGIPGTLHAFNGETYTEGAEPGQQGTQIDALGHFGLLKNPWDGKPPFPVGDVVYYGGKPASEVKPTNESPLLKLGIEQIPPIVTSAVLLDARRHVGGGQPLKAGDVITARHIDEMLKAQGLGQRGLQPGDVLYIYTGWSEQYQDPDVAKTYYAEKKGLKPEEIYV
;
A
#
# COMPACT_ATOMS: atom_id res chain seq x y z
N SER A 1 -15.21 -5.03 16.51
CA SER A 1 -15.23 -6.27 15.71
C SER A 1 -15.67 -5.93 14.31
N TRP A 2 -14.86 -6.29 13.35
CA TRP A 2 -15.16 -6.11 11.94
C TRP A 2 -16.22 -7.13 11.53
N GLU A 3 -17.41 -6.69 11.25
CA GLU A 3 -18.38 -7.52 10.57
C GLU A 3 -18.01 -7.49 9.07
N ARG A 4 -17.80 -8.67 8.53
CA ARG A 4 -17.53 -8.86 7.12
C ARG A 4 -18.75 -8.46 6.32
N SER A 5 -18.61 -7.51 5.41
CA SER A 5 -19.67 -7.24 4.44
C SER A 5 -19.65 -8.34 3.35
N ASP A 6 -20.83 -8.73 2.88
CA ASP A 6 -20.97 -9.71 1.79
C ASP A 6 -20.34 -9.25 0.47
N THR A 7 -19.96 -7.97 0.41
CA THR A 7 -19.31 -7.35 -0.75
C THR A 7 -17.78 -7.40 -0.69
N MET A 8 -17.21 -7.80 0.46
CA MET A 8 -15.75 -8.00 0.55
C MET A 8 -15.33 -9.25 -0.20
N PRO A 9 -14.16 -9.24 -0.85
CA PRO A 9 -13.56 -10.47 -1.36
C PRO A 9 -13.56 -11.54 -0.28
N GLN A 10 -13.81 -12.78 -0.65
CA GLN A 10 -13.87 -13.86 0.33
C GLN A 10 -12.60 -13.91 1.16
N SER A 11 -12.75 -13.86 2.48
CA SER A 11 -11.61 -13.99 3.37
C SER A 11 -10.97 -15.37 3.19
N PRO A 12 -9.66 -15.44 2.99
CA PRO A 12 -8.94 -16.71 2.91
C PRO A 12 -8.91 -17.45 4.25
N PHE A 13 -9.38 -16.84 5.34
CA PHE A 13 -9.29 -17.38 6.69
C PHE A 13 -10.28 -18.52 7.01
N SER A 14 -11.05 -18.98 6.05
CA SER A 14 -11.95 -20.14 6.21
C SER A 14 -11.30 -21.50 5.89
N ALA A 15 -10.06 -21.52 5.38
CA ALA A 15 -9.32 -22.71 5.03
C ALA A 15 -7.86 -22.60 5.51
N PRO A 16 -7.11 -23.70 5.56
CA PRO A 16 -5.67 -23.65 5.84
C PRO A 16 -4.98 -22.69 4.89
N LEU A 17 -4.25 -21.72 5.46
CA LEU A 17 -3.55 -20.71 4.66
C LEU A 17 -2.35 -21.35 3.97
N VAL A 18 -2.40 -21.45 2.67
CA VAL A 18 -1.26 -21.81 1.83
C VAL A 18 -0.86 -20.55 1.06
N SER A 19 0.24 -19.94 1.47
CA SER A 19 0.83 -18.83 0.73
C SER A 19 1.57 -19.36 -0.49
N LYS A 20 1.29 -18.76 -1.64
CA LYS A 20 2.03 -19.01 -2.88
C LYS A 20 2.51 -17.68 -3.45
N PRO A 21 3.80 -17.54 -3.76
CA PRO A 21 4.28 -16.35 -4.44
C PRO A 21 3.61 -16.22 -5.81
N LYS A 22 3.20 -14.99 -6.15
CA LYS A 22 2.78 -14.66 -7.51
C LYS A 22 3.99 -14.33 -8.37
N PRO A 23 3.90 -14.55 -9.69
CA PRO A 23 4.84 -13.93 -10.62
C PRO A 23 4.89 -12.42 -10.41
N ALA A 24 6.09 -11.85 -10.53
CA ALA A 24 6.23 -10.40 -10.53
C ALA A 24 5.43 -9.80 -11.69
N ALA A 25 4.88 -8.63 -11.48
CA ALA A 25 4.08 -7.91 -12.46
C ALA A 25 4.48 -6.43 -12.49
N GLY A 26 3.96 -5.69 -13.47
CA GLY A 26 4.20 -4.27 -13.62
C GLY A 26 3.03 -3.60 -14.35
N ILE A 27 3.15 -2.29 -14.49
CA ILE A 27 2.21 -1.48 -15.28
C ILE A 27 2.88 -1.16 -16.61
N PRO A 28 2.30 -1.57 -17.77
CA PRO A 28 2.88 -1.28 -19.06
C PRO A 28 3.14 0.22 -19.26
N GLY A 29 4.30 0.54 -19.84
CA GLY A 29 4.73 1.92 -20.06
C GLY A 29 5.33 2.60 -18.84
N THR A 30 5.44 1.91 -17.71
CA THR A 30 6.03 2.45 -16.47
C THR A 30 7.23 1.63 -16.00
N LEU A 31 7.96 2.19 -15.02
CA LEU A 31 9.06 1.49 -14.34
C LEU A 31 8.58 0.62 -13.17
N HIS A 32 7.30 0.59 -12.88
CA HIS A 32 6.76 -0.08 -11.71
C HIS A 32 6.87 -1.60 -11.83
N ALA A 33 7.43 -2.21 -10.81
CA ALA A 33 7.40 -3.64 -10.57
C ALA A 33 6.76 -3.91 -9.21
N PHE A 34 5.91 -4.91 -9.13
CA PHE A 34 5.31 -5.32 -7.86
C PHE A 34 5.25 -6.84 -7.74
N ASN A 35 5.37 -7.30 -6.52
CA ASN A 35 5.27 -8.69 -6.13
C ASN A 35 4.07 -8.88 -5.22
N GLY A 36 3.45 -10.02 -5.28
CA GLY A 36 2.34 -10.36 -4.41
C GLY A 36 2.37 -11.84 -4.04
N GLU A 37 1.45 -12.19 -3.19
CA GLU A 37 1.18 -13.57 -2.80
C GLU A 37 -0.30 -13.88 -2.95
N THR A 38 -0.62 -15.13 -3.18
CA THR A 38 -1.98 -15.65 -3.03
C THR A 38 -2.05 -16.53 -1.81
N TYR A 39 -3.09 -16.37 -1.04
CA TYR A 39 -3.44 -17.28 0.03
C TYR A 39 -4.61 -18.12 -0.42
N THR A 40 -4.49 -19.44 -0.30
CA THR A 40 -5.48 -20.39 -0.83
C THR A 40 -5.80 -20.14 -2.30
N GLU A 41 -6.68 -20.86 -2.90
CA GLU A 41 -6.95 -20.86 -4.34
C GLU A 41 -7.39 -19.49 -4.88
N GLY A 42 -6.42 -18.63 -5.20
CA GLY A 42 -6.65 -17.38 -5.93
C GLY A 42 -7.05 -16.15 -5.10
N ALA A 43 -7.20 -16.27 -3.79
CA ALA A 43 -7.54 -15.12 -2.95
C ALA A 43 -6.31 -14.24 -2.66
N GLU A 44 -6.41 -12.96 -2.91
CA GLU A 44 -5.43 -11.96 -2.49
C GLU A 44 -5.77 -11.43 -1.11
N PRO A 45 -4.85 -11.53 -0.12
CA PRO A 45 -5.11 -11.02 1.22
C PRO A 45 -5.06 -9.50 1.29
N GLY A 46 -4.25 -8.88 0.44
CA GLY A 46 -3.86 -7.49 0.54
C GLY A 46 -4.97 -6.46 0.42
N GLN A 47 -6.10 -6.83 -0.15
CA GLN A 47 -7.20 -5.90 -0.41
C GLN A 47 -8.35 -6.01 0.59
N GLN A 48 -8.11 -6.61 1.75
CA GLN A 48 -9.19 -6.92 2.70
C GLN A 48 -9.29 -6.00 3.91
N GLY A 49 -8.53 -4.93 3.95
CA GLY A 49 -8.55 -3.97 5.05
C GLY A 49 -7.14 -3.54 5.48
N THR A 50 -6.98 -3.27 6.78
CA THR A 50 -5.70 -2.83 7.32
C THR A 50 -4.61 -3.88 7.07
N GLN A 51 -3.53 -3.47 6.43
CA GLN A 51 -2.41 -4.31 6.05
C GLN A 51 -1.11 -3.52 6.15
N ILE A 52 -0.01 -4.24 6.09
CA ILE A 52 1.32 -3.67 5.91
C ILE A 52 1.97 -4.36 4.71
N ASP A 53 2.45 -3.56 3.77
CA ASP A 53 3.18 -4.05 2.62
C ASP A 53 4.66 -4.14 2.93
N ALA A 54 5.27 -5.25 2.55
CA ALA A 54 6.71 -5.44 2.71
C ALA A 54 7.49 -4.53 1.77
N LEU A 55 8.72 -4.17 2.13
CA LEU A 55 9.59 -3.36 1.27
C LEU A 55 9.92 -4.04 -0.07
N GLY A 56 9.80 -5.37 -0.14
CA GLY A 56 9.93 -6.13 -1.38
C GLY A 56 8.67 -6.18 -2.23
N HIS A 57 7.54 -5.60 -1.76
CA HIS A 57 6.32 -5.55 -2.56
C HIS A 57 6.49 -4.74 -3.83
N PHE A 58 7.25 -3.64 -3.77
CA PHE A 58 7.54 -2.78 -4.92
C PHE A 58 9.01 -2.75 -5.29
N GLY A 59 9.26 -2.57 -6.58
CA GLY A 59 10.56 -2.33 -7.15
C GLY A 59 10.46 -1.46 -8.40
N LEU A 60 11.61 -1.10 -8.94
CA LEU A 60 11.71 -0.30 -10.15
C LEU A 60 12.49 -1.06 -11.22
N LEU A 61 11.94 -1.08 -12.42
CA LEU A 61 12.65 -1.54 -13.61
C LEU A 61 13.64 -0.47 -14.08
N LYS A 62 14.69 -0.90 -14.76
CA LYS A 62 15.63 0.01 -15.42
C LYS A 62 15.00 0.75 -16.61
N ASN A 63 14.07 0.11 -17.30
CA ASN A 63 13.36 0.67 -18.45
C ASN A 63 11.85 0.38 -18.28
N PRO A 64 10.97 1.23 -18.86
CA PRO A 64 9.54 0.97 -18.86
C PRO A 64 9.22 -0.39 -19.46
N TRP A 65 8.34 -1.13 -18.80
CA TRP A 65 7.90 -2.43 -19.30
C TRP A 65 6.98 -2.27 -20.51
N ASP A 66 7.20 -3.07 -21.54
CA ASP A 66 6.39 -3.03 -22.79
C ASP A 66 5.04 -3.76 -22.68
N GLY A 67 4.74 -4.35 -21.55
CA GLY A 67 3.49 -5.10 -21.31
C GLY A 67 3.52 -6.54 -21.79
N LYS A 68 4.64 -7.03 -22.35
CA LYS A 68 4.74 -8.38 -22.89
C LYS A 68 5.32 -9.36 -21.86
N PRO A 69 4.72 -10.53 -21.71
CA PRO A 69 5.31 -11.59 -20.90
C PRO A 69 6.54 -12.24 -21.58
N PRO A 70 7.48 -12.83 -20.81
CA PRO A 70 7.50 -12.82 -19.34
C PRO A 70 7.90 -11.46 -18.78
N PHE A 71 7.43 -11.15 -17.56
CA PHE A 71 7.86 -9.95 -16.86
C PHE A 71 9.37 -10.00 -16.59
N PRO A 72 10.15 -8.92 -16.84
CA PRO A 72 11.60 -8.92 -16.73
C PRO A 72 12.05 -8.78 -15.27
N VAL A 73 11.72 -9.75 -14.41
CA VAL A 73 11.99 -9.70 -12.97
C VAL A 73 13.47 -9.47 -12.66
N GLY A 74 14.39 -10.00 -13.48
CA GLY A 74 15.83 -9.84 -13.30
C GLY A 74 16.35 -8.39 -13.42
N ASP A 75 15.57 -7.50 -14.03
CA ASP A 75 15.90 -6.08 -14.19
C ASP A 75 15.40 -5.20 -13.05
N VAL A 76 14.68 -5.80 -12.09
CA VAL A 76 14.09 -5.05 -10.98
C VAL A 76 15.15 -4.71 -9.94
N VAL A 77 15.11 -3.46 -9.49
CA VAL A 77 15.88 -2.96 -8.34
C VAL A 77 14.88 -2.63 -7.23
N TYR A 78 15.12 -3.18 -6.05
CA TYR A 78 14.28 -3.03 -4.88
C TYR A 78 14.83 -1.98 -3.91
N TYR A 79 14.06 -1.72 -2.85
CA TYR A 79 14.43 -0.80 -1.77
C TYR A 79 15.88 -1.00 -1.31
N GLY A 80 16.58 0.12 -1.09
CA GLY A 80 17.99 0.10 -0.71
C GLY A 80 18.94 -0.32 -1.85
N GLY A 81 18.48 -0.27 -3.12
CA GLY A 81 19.31 -0.61 -4.29
C GLY A 81 19.55 -2.12 -4.48
N LYS A 82 18.77 -2.96 -3.79
CA LYS A 82 18.97 -4.42 -3.87
C LYS A 82 18.54 -4.97 -5.22
N PRO A 83 19.37 -5.76 -5.89
CA PRO A 83 19.02 -6.36 -7.17
C PRO A 83 18.01 -7.50 -7.01
N ALA A 84 17.27 -7.79 -8.07
CA ALA A 84 16.31 -8.91 -8.08
C ALA A 84 16.95 -10.25 -7.72
N SER A 85 18.19 -10.48 -8.09
CA SER A 85 18.92 -11.72 -7.74
C SER A 85 19.02 -11.98 -6.23
N GLU A 86 18.91 -10.93 -5.41
CA GLU A 86 18.91 -11.07 -3.95
C GLU A 86 17.51 -11.12 -3.36
N VAL A 87 16.52 -10.50 -4.01
CA VAL A 87 15.18 -10.30 -3.44
C VAL A 87 14.17 -11.26 -4.02
N LYS A 88 14.06 -11.33 -5.34
CA LYS A 88 13.17 -12.24 -6.09
C LYS A 88 13.85 -12.67 -7.36
N PRO A 89 14.69 -13.71 -7.32
CA PRO A 89 15.54 -14.10 -8.46
C PRO A 89 14.77 -14.63 -9.67
N THR A 90 13.58 -15.18 -9.47
CA THR A 90 12.70 -15.64 -10.57
C THR A 90 11.25 -15.19 -10.33
N ASN A 91 10.42 -15.32 -11.35
CA ASN A 91 8.99 -15.03 -11.23
C ASN A 91 8.28 -15.95 -10.20
N GLU A 92 8.75 -17.16 -10.04
CA GLU A 92 8.16 -18.18 -9.18
C GLU A 92 8.73 -18.18 -7.76
N SER A 93 9.86 -17.51 -7.53
CA SER A 93 10.46 -17.48 -6.19
C SER A 93 9.65 -16.61 -5.24
N PRO A 94 9.65 -16.95 -3.93
CA PRO A 94 9.20 -16.02 -2.90
C PRO A 94 10.17 -14.83 -2.81
N LEU A 95 9.85 -13.86 -1.98
CA LEU A 95 10.81 -12.86 -1.55
C LEU A 95 11.83 -13.52 -0.61
N LEU A 96 13.11 -13.46 -0.98
CA LEU A 96 14.22 -13.99 -0.18
C LEU A 96 14.72 -12.94 0.82
N LYS A 97 14.48 -11.66 0.52
CA LYS A 97 14.77 -10.50 1.36
C LYS A 97 13.66 -9.47 1.24
N LEU A 98 13.59 -8.56 2.20
CA LEU A 98 12.59 -7.49 2.25
C LEU A 98 11.15 -7.99 2.38
N GLY A 99 10.96 -9.22 2.83
CA GLY A 99 9.66 -9.79 3.16
C GLY A 99 9.12 -9.27 4.49
N ILE A 100 7.81 -9.36 4.68
CA ILE A 100 7.15 -8.88 5.90
C ILE A 100 7.57 -9.66 7.14
N GLU A 101 7.91 -10.94 6.98
CA GLU A 101 8.38 -11.82 8.05
C GLU A 101 9.73 -11.41 8.65
N GLN A 102 10.45 -10.52 7.97
CA GLN A 102 11.74 -9.98 8.42
C GLN A 102 11.60 -8.69 9.22
N ILE A 103 10.40 -8.13 9.30
CA ILE A 103 10.13 -6.90 10.05
C ILE A 103 9.86 -7.29 11.52
N PRO A 104 10.66 -6.80 12.47
CA PRO A 104 10.38 -7.02 13.88
C PRO A 104 9.08 -6.30 14.30
N PRO A 105 8.47 -6.69 15.43
CA PRO A 105 7.35 -5.95 15.98
C PRO A 105 7.67 -4.45 16.10
N ILE A 106 6.79 -3.61 15.55
CA ILE A 106 6.95 -2.16 15.59
C ILE A 106 6.23 -1.63 16.83
N VAL A 107 7.00 -1.10 17.79
CA VAL A 107 6.48 -0.44 18.98
C VAL A 107 7.09 0.96 19.03
N THR A 108 6.30 1.97 18.70
CA THR A 108 6.78 3.34 18.61
C THR A 108 5.63 4.33 18.77
N SER A 109 5.97 5.62 18.81
CA SER A 109 4.99 6.70 18.77
C SER A 109 4.38 6.83 17.37
N ALA A 110 3.16 7.35 17.33
CA ALA A 110 2.47 7.65 16.09
C ALA A 110 1.96 9.10 16.07
N VAL A 111 1.95 9.70 14.90
CA VAL A 111 1.35 11.01 14.64
C VAL A 111 0.19 10.83 13.69
N LEU A 112 -1.00 11.22 14.11
CA LEU A 112 -2.21 11.23 13.28
C LEU A 112 -2.45 12.64 12.76
N LEU A 113 -2.46 12.81 11.44
CA LEU A 113 -2.77 14.06 10.77
C LEU A 113 -4.14 14.00 10.10
N ASP A 114 -4.98 14.99 10.38
CA ASP A 114 -6.34 15.09 9.86
C ASP A 114 -6.36 15.84 8.51
N ALA A 115 -6.06 15.11 7.44
CA ALA A 115 -6.12 15.66 6.09
C ALA A 115 -7.56 15.94 5.62
N ARG A 116 -8.53 15.17 6.10
CA ARG A 116 -9.95 15.47 5.82
C ARG A 116 -10.31 16.89 6.24
N ARG A 117 -9.93 17.26 7.46
CA ARG A 117 -10.23 18.58 8.00
C ARG A 117 -9.43 19.67 7.29
N HIS A 118 -8.13 19.43 7.11
CA HIS A 118 -7.20 20.47 6.67
C HIS A 118 -7.17 20.61 5.15
N VAL A 119 -7.03 19.51 4.41
CA VAL A 119 -6.94 19.51 2.94
C VAL A 119 -8.34 19.43 2.33
N GLY A 120 -9.21 18.59 2.88
CA GLY A 120 -10.57 18.36 2.39
C GLY A 120 -11.61 19.40 2.86
N GLY A 121 -11.22 20.38 3.68
CA GLY A 121 -12.16 21.38 4.21
C GLY A 121 -13.29 20.76 5.05
N GLY A 122 -13.03 19.65 5.75
CA GLY A 122 -14.00 18.90 6.54
C GLY A 122 -14.75 17.81 5.77
N GLN A 123 -14.50 17.67 4.46
CA GLN A 123 -15.04 16.59 3.64
C GLN A 123 -13.98 15.52 3.38
N PRO A 124 -14.39 14.26 3.16
CA PRO A 124 -13.46 13.23 2.71
C PRO A 124 -12.72 13.66 1.44
N LEU A 125 -11.44 13.31 1.35
CA LEU A 125 -10.66 13.55 0.15
C LEU A 125 -11.23 12.77 -1.03
N LYS A 126 -11.04 13.31 -2.22
CA LYS A 126 -11.49 12.71 -3.48
C LYS A 126 -10.33 12.03 -4.19
N ALA A 127 -10.64 11.13 -5.10
CA ALA A 127 -9.62 10.57 -6.00
C ALA A 127 -8.88 11.70 -6.74
N GLY A 128 -7.56 11.66 -6.70
CA GLY A 128 -6.69 12.69 -7.30
C GLY A 128 -6.34 13.85 -6.38
N ASP A 129 -6.90 13.92 -5.16
CA ASP A 129 -6.44 14.89 -4.16
C ASP A 129 -5.03 14.52 -3.68
N VAL A 130 -4.13 15.50 -3.66
CA VAL A 130 -2.72 15.31 -3.32
C VAL A 130 -2.42 15.84 -1.93
N ILE A 131 -1.76 15.02 -1.11
CA ILE A 131 -1.20 15.44 0.18
C ILE A 131 0.29 15.66 -0.02
N THR A 132 0.72 16.90 0.13
CA THR A 132 2.12 17.32 -0.04
C THR A 132 2.86 17.45 1.29
N ALA A 133 4.19 17.50 1.27
CA ALA A 133 5.00 17.81 2.46
C ALA A 133 4.57 19.12 3.12
N ARG A 134 4.21 20.13 2.33
CA ARG A 134 3.65 21.37 2.85
C ARG A 134 2.37 21.15 3.66
N HIS A 135 1.47 20.30 3.18
CA HIS A 135 0.25 19.96 3.91
C HIS A 135 0.57 19.24 5.23
N ILE A 136 1.60 18.38 5.26
CA ILE A 136 2.07 17.74 6.49
C ILE A 136 2.50 18.78 7.52
N ASP A 137 3.35 19.75 7.12
CA ASP A 137 3.82 20.82 8.00
C ASP A 137 2.68 21.70 8.50
N GLU A 138 1.74 22.03 7.64
CA GLU A 138 0.58 22.86 7.99
C GLU A 138 -0.34 22.12 8.97
N MET A 139 -0.58 20.82 8.79
CA MET A 139 -1.36 19.99 9.70
C MET A 139 -0.68 19.85 11.05
N LEU A 140 0.64 19.62 11.09
CA LEU A 140 1.41 19.58 12.33
C LEU A 140 1.24 20.87 13.14
N LYS A 141 1.36 22.02 12.48
CA LYS A 141 1.15 23.33 13.12
C LYS A 141 -0.28 23.52 13.60
N ALA A 142 -1.26 23.21 12.75
CA ALA A 142 -2.68 23.36 13.07
C ALA A 142 -3.14 22.46 14.24
N GLN A 143 -2.51 21.31 14.41
CA GLN A 143 -2.79 20.36 15.49
C GLN A 143 -1.93 20.58 16.75
N GLY A 144 -1.14 21.66 16.81
CA GLY A 144 -0.28 21.98 17.96
C GLY A 144 0.98 21.11 18.05
N LEU A 145 1.30 20.37 17.01
CA LEU A 145 2.45 19.47 16.95
C LEU A 145 3.69 20.10 16.28
N GLY A 146 3.60 21.39 15.90
CA GLY A 146 4.65 22.05 15.12
C GLY A 146 6.02 22.09 15.80
N GLN A 147 6.08 22.19 17.14
CA GLN A 147 7.36 22.16 17.88
C GLN A 147 7.93 20.73 17.96
N ARG A 148 7.06 19.71 18.11
CA ARG A 148 7.48 18.33 18.14
C ARG A 148 7.92 17.85 16.74
N GLY A 149 7.16 18.18 15.73
CA GLY A 149 7.34 17.66 14.38
C GLY A 149 7.19 16.14 14.28
N LEU A 150 7.62 15.58 13.17
CA LEU A 150 7.84 14.15 13.01
C LEU A 150 9.25 13.81 13.48
N GLN A 151 9.37 12.74 14.24
CA GLN A 151 10.65 12.25 14.73
C GLN A 151 11.04 10.95 14.00
N PRO A 152 12.33 10.68 13.82
CA PRO A 152 12.78 9.41 13.29
C PRO A 152 12.19 8.23 14.09
N GLY A 153 11.55 7.29 13.39
CA GLY A 153 10.88 6.15 13.99
C GLY A 153 9.40 6.35 14.31
N ASP A 154 8.85 7.55 14.14
CA ASP A 154 7.40 7.74 14.26
C ASP A 154 6.65 7.01 13.14
N VAL A 155 5.46 6.52 13.45
CA VAL A 155 4.47 6.13 12.46
C VAL A 155 3.60 7.33 12.12
N LEU A 156 3.55 7.69 10.85
CA LEU A 156 2.66 8.74 10.36
C LEU A 156 1.34 8.13 9.88
N TYR A 157 0.24 8.52 10.51
CA TYR A 157 -1.12 8.23 10.05
C TYR A 157 -1.74 9.48 9.41
N ILE A 158 -2.33 9.32 8.24
CA ILE A 158 -3.04 10.38 7.55
C ILE A 158 -4.51 9.99 7.42
N TYR A 159 -5.39 10.73 8.08
CA TYR A 159 -6.82 10.50 8.00
C TYR A 159 -7.41 11.30 6.85
N THR A 160 -7.85 10.59 5.82
CA THR A 160 -8.42 11.20 4.61
C THR A 160 -9.94 11.28 4.60
N GLY A 161 -10.60 10.59 5.54
CA GLY A 161 -12.06 10.42 5.55
C GLY A 161 -12.57 9.36 4.57
N TRP A 162 -11.71 8.76 3.75
CA TRP A 162 -12.11 7.76 2.74
C TRP A 162 -12.82 6.55 3.36
N SER A 163 -12.42 6.14 4.56
CA SER A 163 -13.02 5.03 5.29
C SER A 163 -14.51 5.22 5.62
N GLU A 164 -15.03 6.45 5.55
CA GLU A 164 -16.46 6.70 5.78
C GLU A 164 -17.34 6.05 4.69
N GLN A 165 -16.81 5.88 3.49
CA GLN A 165 -17.47 5.19 2.39
C GLN A 165 -17.58 3.68 2.61
N TYR A 166 -16.81 3.14 3.56
CA TYR A 166 -16.86 1.72 3.89
C TYR A 166 -18.15 1.27 4.58
N GLN A 167 -18.91 2.22 5.10
CA GLN A 167 -20.22 1.96 5.74
C GLN A 167 -21.38 1.99 4.76
N ASP A 168 -21.14 2.34 3.51
CA ASP A 168 -22.15 2.31 2.46
C ASP A 168 -22.54 0.85 2.16
N PRO A 169 -23.84 0.49 2.12
CA PRO A 169 -24.26 -0.84 1.71
C PRO A 169 -23.81 -1.20 0.28
N ASP A 170 -23.43 -0.21 -0.52
CA ASP A 170 -22.93 -0.36 -1.88
C ASP A 170 -21.38 -0.21 -1.96
N VAL A 171 -20.67 -0.63 -0.92
CA VAL A 171 -19.21 -0.59 -0.80
C VAL A 171 -18.50 -1.10 -2.05
N ALA A 172 -19.00 -2.17 -2.68
CA ALA A 172 -18.42 -2.71 -3.89
C ALA A 172 -18.46 -1.72 -5.06
N LYS A 173 -19.51 -0.90 -5.17
CA LYS A 173 -19.63 0.13 -6.21
C LYS A 173 -18.84 1.39 -5.87
N THR A 174 -18.88 1.81 -4.62
CA THR A 174 -18.33 3.11 -4.21
C THR A 174 -16.87 3.03 -3.83
N TYR A 175 -16.48 1.99 -3.09
CA TYR A 175 -15.12 1.88 -2.54
C TYR A 175 -14.17 1.12 -3.47
N TYR A 176 -14.62 0.00 -4.03
CA TYR A 176 -13.76 -0.86 -4.84
C TYR A 176 -13.91 -0.63 -6.35
N ALA A 177 -15.12 -0.41 -6.84
CA ALA A 177 -15.35 -0.34 -8.28
C ALA A 177 -14.81 0.94 -8.92
N GLU A 178 -14.76 2.03 -8.18
CA GLU A 178 -14.27 3.31 -8.69
C GLU A 178 -12.77 3.47 -8.54
N LYS A 179 -12.09 2.51 -7.91
CA LYS A 179 -10.62 2.55 -7.63
C LYS A 179 -10.18 3.91 -7.08
N LYS A 180 -11.02 4.53 -6.27
CA LYS A 180 -10.79 5.83 -5.69
C LYS A 180 -9.99 5.66 -4.41
N GLY A 181 -8.72 5.81 -4.49
CA GLY A 181 -7.80 5.97 -3.38
C GLY A 181 -6.76 6.99 -3.76
N LEU A 182 -6.03 7.50 -2.79
CA LEU A 182 -4.83 8.28 -3.09
C LEU A 182 -3.84 7.36 -3.78
N LYS A 183 -3.32 7.78 -4.93
CA LYS A 183 -2.27 7.03 -5.60
C LYS A 183 -0.97 7.16 -4.81
N PRO A 184 -0.11 6.12 -4.79
CA PRO A 184 1.17 6.18 -4.08
C PRO A 184 2.03 7.37 -4.47
N GLU A 185 2.03 7.76 -5.74
CA GLU A 185 2.74 8.91 -6.26
C GLU A 185 2.16 10.28 -5.82
N GLU A 186 0.99 10.27 -5.21
CA GLU A 186 0.32 11.48 -4.71
C GLU A 186 0.62 11.74 -3.23
N ILE A 187 1.34 10.84 -2.58
CA ILE A 187 1.82 11.01 -1.20
C ILE A 187 3.33 11.24 -1.26
N TYR A 188 3.72 12.50 -1.31
CA TYR A 188 5.13 12.89 -1.21
C TYR A 188 5.42 13.36 0.22
N VAL A 189 6.30 12.64 0.88
CA VAL A 189 6.87 13.01 2.18
C VAL A 189 8.30 13.47 1.99
#